data_612187da89d7ed81f2302635a17c2570
#
_entry.id   612187da89d7ed81f2302635a17c2570
#
_cell.length_a   1.000
_cell.length_b   1.000
_cell.length_c   1.000
_cell.angle_alpha   90.00
_cell.angle_beta   90.00
_cell.angle_gamma   90.00
#
_symmetry.space_group_name_H-M   'P 1'
#
loop_
_entity.id
_entity.type
_entity.pdbx_description
1 polymer ?
#
loop_
_entity_poly.entity_id
_entity_poly.type
_entity_poly.pdbx_seq_one_letter_code
_entity_poly.pdbx_strand_id
1 'polypeptide(L)'
;MQVKDYFSEIQNLLREFAFIENVDVEYEIKSKTVGIIHGTIGMVDGSTLQFMELININGDEVTRPKYRFHFIDSADGMVFR
;
A
#
# COMPACT_ATOMS: atom_id res chain seq x y z
N MET A 1 3.87 14.91 -11.85
CA MET A 1 4.24 13.69 -11.11
C MET A 1 3.81 12.46 -11.88
N GLN A 2 4.66 11.47 -11.96
CA GLN A 2 4.32 10.20 -12.56
C GLN A 2 4.04 9.17 -11.46
N VAL A 3 3.31 8.11 -11.82
CA VAL A 3 2.95 7.08 -10.85
C VAL A 3 4.17 6.41 -10.21
N LYS A 4 5.26 6.27 -10.95
CA LYS A 4 6.49 5.69 -10.40
C LYS A 4 7.09 6.56 -9.28
N ASP A 5 6.93 7.88 -9.38
CA ASP A 5 7.40 8.80 -8.35
C ASP A 5 6.58 8.64 -7.08
N TYR A 6 5.28 8.49 -7.24
CA TYR A 6 4.38 8.23 -6.12
C TYR A 6 4.74 6.92 -5.43
N PHE A 7 5.02 5.87 -6.19
CA PHE A 7 5.43 4.58 -5.64
C PHE A 7 6.73 4.69 -4.85
N SER A 8 7.68 5.48 -5.34
CA SER A 8 8.94 5.70 -4.62
C SER A 8 8.71 6.36 -3.27
N GLU A 9 7.78 7.32 -3.21
CA GLU A 9 7.42 7.98 -1.96
C GLU A 9 6.80 6.98 -0.97
N ILE A 10 5.93 6.10 -1.45
CA ILE A 10 5.32 5.06 -0.62
C ILE A 10 6.39 4.12 -0.07
N GLN A 11 7.34 3.68 -0.91
CA GLN A 11 8.43 2.82 -0.46
C GLN A 11 9.25 3.48 0.65
N ASN A 12 9.56 4.76 0.48
CA ASN A 12 10.33 5.50 1.48
C ASN A 12 9.58 5.62 2.80
N LEU A 13 8.27 5.90 2.74
CA LEU A 13 7.45 5.97 3.94
C LEU A 13 7.41 4.64 4.69
N LEU A 14 7.27 3.54 3.97
CA LEU A 14 7.21 2.21 4.59
C LEU A 14 8.51 1.87 5.32
N ARG A 15 9.65 2.33 4.81
CA ARG A 15 10.94 2.09 5.44
C ARG A 15 11.11 2.82 6.76
N GLU A 16 10.38 3.92 6.95
CA GLU A 16 10.51 4.75 8.14
C GLU A 16 9.69 4.26 9.33
N PHE A 17 8.77 3.34 9.11
CA PHE A 17 7.92 2.84 10.19
C PHE A 17 8.58 1.70 10.95
N ALA A 18 8.97 1.98 12.20
CA ALA A 18 9.67 1.02 13.05
C ALA A 18 8.80 -0.18 13.45
N PHE A 19 7.48 -0.03 13.45
CA PHE A 19 6.58 -1.12 13.82
C PHE A 19 6.28 -2.09 12.69
N ILE A 20 6.80 -1.85 11.48
CA ILE A 20 6.67 -2.76 10.36
C ILE A 20 7.81 -3.75 10.38
N GLU A 21 7.49 -5.04 10.41
CA GLU A 21 8.47 -6.11 10.39
C GLU A 21 8.74 -6.60 8.98
N ASN A 22 7.68 -6.79 8.19
CA ASN A 22 7.76 -7.29 6.82
C ASN A 22 6.95 -6.43 5.88
N VAL A 23 7.45 -6.24 4.68
CA VAL A 23 6.71 -5.58 3.61
C VAL A 23 6.84 -6.43 2.36
N ASP A 24 5.69 -6.87 1.84
CA ASP A 24 5.61 -7.59 0.58
C ASP A 24 4.62 -6.86 -0.30
N VAL A 25 5.11 -5.87 -1.04
CA VAL A 25 4.29 -4.96 -1.81
C VAL A 25 4.72 -4.99 -3.26
N GLU A 26 3.75 -5.08 -4.14
CA GLU A 26 3.97 -5.07 -5.58
C GLU A 26 3.38 -3.80 -6.18
N TYR A 27 4.09 -3.28 -7.17
CA TYR A 27 3.71 -2.06 -7.87
C TYR A 27 3.54 -2.39 -9.34
N GLU A 28 2.38 -2.09 -9.87
CA GLU A 28 2.09 -2.33 -11.28
C GLU A 28 1.83 -1.00 -11.98
N ILE A 29 2.65 -0.67 -12.98
CA ILE A 29 2.50 0.55 -13.74
C ILE A 29 1.70 0.26 -15.00
N LYS A 30 0.52 0.86 -15.11
CA LYS A 30 -0.35 0.73 -16.28
C LYS A 30 -0.04 1.79 -17.33
N SER A 31 0.29 3.00 -16.87
CA SER A 31 0.70 4.12 -17.72
C SER A 31 1.52 5.08 -16.88
N LYS A 32 1.92 6.20 -17.43
CA LYS A 32 2.67 7.22 -16.69
C LYS A 32 1.87 7.78 -15.51
N THR A 33 0.55 7.73 -15.58
CA THR A 33 -0.33 8.36 -14.60
C THR A 33 -1.25 7.38 -13.87
N VAL A 34 -1.23 6.11 -14.26
CA VAL A 34 -2.12 5.10 -13.66
C VAL A 34 -1.29 3.90 -13.21
N GLY A 35 -1.53 3.46 -11.99
CA GLY A 35 -0.87 2.30 -11.45
C GLY A 35 -1.68 1.63 -10.37
N ILE A 36 -1.25 0.43 -9.99
CA ILE A 36 -1.86 -0.34 -8.92
C ILE A 36 -0.76 -0.70 -7.93
N ILE A 37 -1.05 -0.49 -6.66
CA ILE A 37 -0.20 -0.95 -5.58
C ILE A 37 -1.01 -1.96 -4.75
N HIS A 38 -0.42 -3.11 -4.46
CA HIS A 38 -1.07 -4.10 -3.61
C HIS A 38 -0.02 -4.87 -2.83
N GLY A 39 -0.42 -5.38 -1.69
CA GLY A 39 0.53 -6.13 -0.91
C GLY A 39 0.07 -6.43 0.50
N THR A 40 1.03 -6.90 1.27
CA THR A 40 0.84 -7.32 2.65
C THR A 40 1.93 -6.69 3.51
N ILE A 41 1.53 -6.10 4.62
CA ILE A 41 2.45 -5.53 5.59
C ILE A 41 2.31 -6.30 6.89
N GLY A 42 3.39 -6.94 7.33
CA GLY A 42 3.45 -7.62 8.61
C GLY A 42 4.01 -6.68 9.67
N MET A 43 3.37 -6.64 10.81
CA MET A 43 3.75 -5.77 11.92
C MET A 43 4.45 -6.55 13.03
N VAL A 44 5.21 -5.84 13.87
CA VAL A 44 6.00 -6.47 14.92
C VAL A 44 5.17 -7.21 15.95
N ASP A 45 3.89 -6.86 16.10
CA ASP A 45 2.97 -7.54 17.01
C ASP A 45 2.33 -8.79 16.39
N GLY A 46 2.69 -9.11 15.14
CA GLY A 46 2.17 -10.27 14.43
C GLY A 46 0.92 -10.00 13.62
N SER A 47 0.36 -8.80 13.69
CA SER A 47 -0.78 -8.44 12.86
C SER A 47 -0.35 -8.21 11.42
N THR A 48 -1.31 -8.26 10.51
CA THR A 48 -1.06 -8.15 9.07
C THR A 48 -2.09 -7.23 8.43
N LEU A 49 -1.63 -6.37 7.55
CA LEU A 49 -2.49 -5.54 6.72
C LEU A 49 -2.34 -5.95 5.27
N GLN A 50 -3.44 -6.35 4.64
CA GLN A 50 -3.50 -6.59 3.21
C GLN A 50 -4.20 -5.42 2.56
N PHE A 51 -3.66 -4.94 1.44
CA PHE A 51 -4.24 -3.76 0.81
C PHE A 51 -4.06 -3.78 -0.70
N MET A 52 -4.90 -2.99 -1.37
CA MET A 52 -4.82 -2.73 -2.79
C MET A 52 -5.34 -1.33 -3.05
N GLU A 53 -4.65 -0.58 -3.89
CA GLU A 53 -5.09 0.75 -4.33
C GLU A 53 -4.86 0.89 -5.82
N LEU A 54 -5.88 1.41 -6.51
CA LEU A 54 -5.75 1.89 -7.88
C LEU A 54 -5.46 3.38 -7.80
N ILE A 55 -4.35 3.80 -8.39
CA ILE A 55 -3.87 5.18 -8.30
C ILE A 55 -3.95 5.84 -9.65
N ASN A 56 -4.52 7.03 -9.67
CA ASN A 56 -4.61 7.85 -10.88
C ASN A 56 -4.06 9.23 -10.54
N ILE A 57 -3.07 9.66 -11.31
CA ILE A 57 -2.42 10.96 -11.12
C ILE A 57 -2.84 11.88 -12.26
N ASN A 58 -3.37 13.04 -11.90
CA ASN A 58 -3.81 14.05 -12.84
C ASN A 58 -3.13 15.37 -12.50
N GLY A 59 -2.04 15.67 -13.22
CA GLY A 59 -1.19 16.82 -12.88
C GLY A 59 -0.51 16.60 -11.54
N ASP A 60 -0.79 17.46 -10.57
CA ASP A 60 -0.27 17.32 -9.21
C ASP A 60 -1.25 16.63 -8.26
N GLU A 61 -2.41 16.24 -8.78
CA GLU A 61 -3.45 15.64 -7.97
C GLU A 61 -3.38 14.12 -8.06
N VAL A 62 -3.39 13.47 -6.90
CA VAL A 62 -3.40 12.01 -6.80
C VAL A 62 -4.77 11.58 -6.33
N THR A 63 -5.42 10.72 -7.11
CA THR A 63 -6.71 10.15 -6.75
C THR A 63 -6.57 8.64 -6.61
N ARG A 64 -7.43 8.05 -5.79
CA ARG A 64 -7.47 6.61 -5.56
C ARG A 64 -8.90 6.12 -5.79
N PRO A 65 -9.30 5.92 -7.07
CA PRO A 65 -10.69 5.55 -7.39
C PRO A 65 -11.14 4.23 -6.78
N LYS A 66 -10.19 3.33 -6.53
CA LYS A 66 -10.49 2.05 -5.87
C LYS A 66 -9.41 1.76 -4.85
N TYR A 67 -9.84 1.33 -3.66
CA TYR A 67 -8.91 0.88 -2.63
C TYR A 67 -9.60 -0.17 -1.77
N ARG A 68 -8.80 -1.02 -1.15
CA ARG A 68 -9.30 -2.07 -0.28
C ARG A 68 -8.27 -2.33 0.81
N PHE A 69 -8.72 -2.40 2.06
CA PHE A 69 -7.87 -2.70 3.20
C PHE A 69 -8.50 -3.83 4.01
N HIS A 70 -7.66 -4.75 4.45
CA HIS A 70 -8.08 -5.89 5.23
C HIS A 70 -7.05 -6.11 6.33
N PHE A 71 -7.44 -5.86 7.56
CA PHE A 71 -6.57 -5.98 8.72
C PHE A 71 -6.83 -7.32 9.40
N ILE A 72 -5.74 -8.04 9.72
CA ILE A 72 -5.81 -9.34 10.38
C ILE A 72 -5.03 -9.25 11.68
N ASP A 73 -5.72 -9.46 12.79
CA ASP A 73 -5.11 -9.46 14.11
C ASP A 73 -4.37 -10.78 14.34
N SER A 74 -3.21 -10.72 15.01
CA SER A 74 -2.40 -11.90 15.25
C SER A 74 -3.06 -12.90 16.20
N ALA A 75 -3.91 -12.42 17.11
CA ALA A 75 -4.54 -13.29 18.12
C ALA A 75 -5.85 -13.88 17.63
N ASP A 76 -6.68 -13.10 16.96
CA ASP A 76 -8.06 -13.46 16.65
C ASP A 76 -8.33 -13.68 15.17
N GLY A 77 -7.33 -13.43 14.32
CA GLY A 77 -7.52 -13.46 12.89
C GLY A 77 -8.16 -12.17 12.40
N MET A 78 -9.19 -12.26 11.59
CA MET A 78 -9.79 -11.09 10.99
C MET A 78 -10.55 -10.23 11.99
N VAL A 79 -10.14 -8.97 12.14
CA VAL A 79 -10.77 -8.02 13.05
C VAL A 79 -11.89 -7.25 12.36
N PHE A 80 -11.64 -6.73 11.17
CA PHE A 80 -12.66 -6.06 10.38
C PHE A 80 -12.21 -5.95 8.91
N ARG A 81 -13.12 -5.53 8.10
CA ARG A 81 -12.89 -5.42 6.65
C ARG A 81 -13.07 -4.00 6.15
#